data_a8081ed48d282b6167d3f58154268584
#
_entry.id   a8081ed48d282b6167d3f58154268584
#
_cell.length_a   1.000
_cell.length_b   1.000
_cell.length_c   1.000
_cell.angle_alpha   90.00
_cell.angle_beta   90.00
_cell.angle_gamma   90.00
#
_symmetry.space_group_name_H-M   'P 1'
#
loop_
_entity.id
_entity.type
_entity.pdbx_description
1 polymer ?
#
loop_
_entity_poly.entity_id
_entity_poly.type
_entity_poly.pdbx_seq_one_letter_code
_entity_poly.pdbx_strand_id
1 'polypeptide(L)'
;ISRSIKHRNAKLMLPCPIHLDLVVTMRALSSRNTQSNIVLRNEIDKIRLLFRKDRESYLCFYRILGFYPHNIQLYEQALLHKSTSVRSDKGRPLNNERLEFLGDAILDAIVGDIVYKRFEGKREGFLTNTRSKIVQRETLNKLAVEIGLDKLIKYSTRSSSHNSYMYGNAFEAFIGAIYLDQGY
;
A
#
# COMPACT_ATOMS: atom_id res chain seq x y z
N ILE A 1 -50.97 9.09 -9.48
CA ILE A 1 -49.74 8.68 -10.17
C ILE A 1 -48.61 8.70 -9.11
N SER A 2 -48.46 7.56 -8.40
CA SER A 2 -47.49 7.38 -7.32
C SER A 2 -46.19 6.82 -7.91
N ARG A 3 -45.06 7.56 -7.84
CA ARG A 3 -43.74 7.05 -8.17
C ARG A 3 -43.14 6.38 -6.92
N SER A 4 -43.11 5.05 -6.96
CA SER A 4 -42.42 4.21 -5.99
C SER A 4 -40.89 4.45 -6.10
N ILE A 5 -40.30 5.01 -5.05
CA ILE A 5 -38.85 5.14 -4.89
C ILE A 5 -38.35 3.79 -4.37
N LYS A 6 -37.70 3.01 -5.24
CA LYS A 6 -36.97 1.81 -4.81
C LYS A 6 -35.71 2.22 -4.08
N HIS A 7 -35.71 2.12 -2.77
CA HIS A 7 -34.51 2.10 -1.97
C HIS A 7 -33.67 0.87 -2.35
N ARG A 8 -32.56 1.09 -3.06
CA ARG A 8 -31.51 0.09 -3.18
C ARG A 8 -30.80 0.01 -1.83
N ASN A 9 -31.05 -1.04 -1.12
CA ASN A 9 -30.23 -1.44 0.03
C ASN A 9 -28.80 -1.67 -0.49
N ALA A 10 -27.93 -0.71 -0.29
CA ALA A 10 -26.49 -0.90 -0.36
C ALA A 10 -26.13 -1.82 0.82
N LYS A 11 -26.04 -3.13 0.56
CA LYS A 11 -25.45 -4.09 1.46
C LYS A 11 -24.02 -3.60 1.71
N LEU A 12 -23.75 -3.01 2.89
CA LEU A 12 -22.40 -2.80 3.37
C LEU A 12 -21.72 -4.18 3.38
N MET A 13 -20.91 -4.45 2.35
CA MET A 13 -19.96 -5.55 2.41
C MET A 13 -18.97 -5.18 3.50
N LEU A 14 -19.08 -5.85 4.65
CA LEU A 14 -18.02 -5.83 5.65
C LEU A 14 -16.71 -6.18 4.95
N PRO A 15 -15.63 -5.44 5.19
CA PRO A 15 -14.34 -5.74 4.58
C PRO A 15 -13.98 -7.20 4.89
N CYS A 16 -13.52 -7.93 3.89
CA CYS A 16 -13.08 -9.32 4.07
C CYS A 16 -12.06 -9.34 5.23
N PRO A 17 -12.18 -10.26 6.22
CA PRO A 17 -11.26 -10.32 7.36
C PRO A 17 -9.76 -10.31 6.94
N ILE A 18 -9.46 -10.87 5.77
CA ILE A 18 -8.11 -10.91 5.20
C ILE A 18 -7.60 -9.52 4.77
N HIS A 19 -8.50 -8.62 4.31
CA HIS A 19 -8.14 -7.23 4.01
C HIS A 19 -7.69 -6.47 5.27
N LEU A 20 -8.39 -6.70 6.38
CA LEU A 20 -8.03 -6.11 7.67
C LEU A 20 -6.67 -6.65 8.15
N ASP A 21 -6.45 -7.97 8.00
CA ASP A 21 -5.18 -8.62 8.34
C ASP A 21 -4.01 -8.10 7.51
N LEU A 22 -4.22 -7.79 6.21
CA LEU A 22 -3.17 -7.24 5.36
C LEU A 22 -2.76 -5.83 5.79
N VAL A 23 -3.73 -4.95 6.07
CA VAL A 23 -3.46 -3.60 6.59
C VAL A 23 -2.83 -3.64 7.98
N VAL A 24 -3.29 -4.54 8.85
CA VAL A 24 -2.70 -4.78 10.18
C VAL A 24 -1.30 -5.34 10.04
N THR A 25 -1.05 -6.26 9.10
CA THR A 25 0.28 -6.84 8.86
C THR A 25 1.24 -5.81 8.26
N MET A 26 0.77 -4.92 7.37
CA MET A 26 1.57 -3.77 6.91
C MET A 26 2.02 -2.88 8.07
N ARG A 27 1.12 -2.64 9.04
CA ARG A 27 1.45 -1.94 10.29
C ARG A 27 2.34 -2.77 11.21
N ALA A 28 2.19 -4.09 11.22
CA ALA A 28 2.96 -5.03 12.04
C ALA A 28 4.37 -5.32 11.47
N LEU A 29 4.61 -5.16 10.17
CA LEU A 29 5.95 -5.21 9.58
C LEU A 29 6.86 -4.13 10.17
N SER A 30 6.28 -3.00 10.60
CA SER A 30 6.99 -1.98 11.38
C SER A 30 7.23 -2.39 12.84
N SER A 31 6.63 -3.48 13.35
CA SER A 31 6.49 -3.71 14.79
C SER A 31 7.42 -4.78 15.39
N ARG A 32 8.41 -5.29 14.67
CA ARG A 32 9.39 -6.24 15.25
C ARG A 32 10.36 -5.61 16.27
N ASN A 33 10.37 -4.29 16.37
CA ASN A 33 10.97 -3.61 17.51
C ASN A 33 9.92 -3.45 18.63
N THR A 34 10.30 -3.81 19.86
CA THR A 34 9.45 -3.82 21.05
C THR A 34 8.52 -2.60 21.08
N GLN A 35 7.25 -2.80 21.39
CA GLN A 35 6.16 -1.80 21.35
C GLN A 35 6.52 -0.47 22.05
N SER A 36 7.34 -0.51 23.10
CA SER A 36 7.90 0.66 23.79
C SER A 36 8.84 1.50 22.90
N ASN A 37 9.65 0.87 22.06
CA ASN A 37 10.57 1.58 21.16
C ASN A 37 9.83 2.29 20.02
N ILE A 38 8.71 1.75 19.55
CA ILE A 38 7.90 2.38 18.51
C ILE A 38 7.22 3.64 19.01
N VAL A 39 6.67 3.61 20.21
CA VAL A 39 6.02 4.78 20.82
C VAL A 39 7.03 5.90 21.02
N LEU A 40 8.19 5.59 21.62
CA LEU A 40 9.26 6.57 21.83
C LEU A 40 9.77 7.16 20.52
N ARG A 41 9.93 6.33 19.51
CA ARG A 41 10.39 6.73 18.16
C ARG A 41 9.37 7.65 17.47
N ASN A 42 8.08 7.32 17.51
CA ASN A 42 7.04 8.18 16.98
C ASN A 42 7.00 9.55 17.65
N GLU A 43 7.26 9.65 18.97
CA GLU A 43 7.32 10.94 19.65
C GLU A 43 8.56 11.76 19.23
N ILE A 44 9.72 11.11 19.05
CA ILE A 44 10.93 11.77 18.52
C ILE A 44 10.67 12.26 17.08
N ASP A 45 10.03 11.46 16.25
CA ASP A 45 9.75 11.82 14.87
C ASP A 45 8.72 12.93 14.75
N LYS A 46 7.75 13.02 15.67
CA LYS A 46 6.85 14.19 15.79
C LYS A 46 7.62 15.48 16.07
N ILE A 47 8.61 15.43 16.98
CA ILE A 47 9.43 16.60 17.30
C ILE A 47 10.27 17.01 16.09
N ARG A 48 10.90 16.05 15.41
CA ARG A 48 11.65 16.28 14.17
C ARG A 48 10.81 16.90 13.07
N LEU A 49 9.52 16.52 13.00
CA LEU A 49 8.58 17.03 12.00
C LEU A 49 8.34 18.54 12.13
N LEU A 50 8.44 19.10 13.33
CA LEU A 50 8.25 20.55 13.58
C LEU A 50 9.27 21.41 12.84
N PHE A 51 10.46 20.84 12.55
CA PHE A 51 11.58 21.52 11.91
C PHE A 51 11.75 21.19 10.42
N ARG A 52 10.84 20.38 9.83
CA ARG A 52 10.91 19.96 8.43
C ARG A 52 10.03 20.80 7.52
N LYS A 53 10.56 21.14 6.33
CA LYS A 53 9.82 21.88 5.28
C LYS A 53 8.76 21.01 4.58
N ASP A 54 8.95 19.69 4.54
CA ASP A 54 8.14 18.67 3.87
C ASP A 54 7.11 17.99 4.81
N ARG A 55 6.75 18.70 5.89
CA ARG A 55 5.88 18.20 6.96
C ARG A 55 4.56 17.59 6.47
N GLU A 56 3.92 18.20 5.46
CA GLU A 56 2.64 17.73 4.96
C GLU A 56 2.73 16.34 4.31
N SER A 57 3.79 16.08 3.55
CA SER A 57 4.03 14.75 2.94
C SER A 57 4.20 13.67 4.01
N TYR A 58 4.96 13.96 5.08
CA TYR A 58 5.12 13.03 6.20
C TYR A 58 3.80 12.73 6.93
N LEU A 59 2.98 13.74 7.15
CA LEU A 59 1.66 13.58 7.79
C LEU A 59 0.71 12.79 6.92
N CYS A 60 0.77 12.97 5.59
CA CYS A 60 -0.03 12.20 4.65
C CYS A 60 0.33 10.71 4.72
N PHE A 61 1.61 10.37 4.67
CA PHE A 61 2.06 8.97 4.80
C PHE A 61 1.78 8.40 6.18
N TYR A 62 1.94 9.17 7.24
CA TYR A 62 1.60 8.72 8.60
C TYR A 62 0.15 8.26 8.74
N ARG A 63 -0.80 8.96 8.08
CA ARG A 63 -2.22 8.59 8.11
C ARG A 63 -2.48 7.21 7.49
N ILE A 64 -1.71 6.85 6.45
CA ILE A 64 -1.82 5.56 5.76
C ILE A 64 -1.07 4.48 6.53
N LEU A 65 0.17 4.76 6.94
CA LEU A 65 1.12 3.79 7.48
C LEU A 65 0.94 3.55 8.98
N GLY A 66 0.56 4.58 9.75
CA GLY A 66 0.54 4.57 11.21
C GLY A 66 1.92 4.81 11.84
N PHE A 67 2.96 5.05 11.03
CA PHE A 67 4.31 5.42 11.43
C PHE A 67 4.89 6.47 10.48
N TYR A 68 5.97 7.15 10.89
CA TYR A 68 6.66 8.12 10.05
C TYR A 68 7.72 7.44 9.19
N PRO A 69 7.76 7.70 7.86
CA PRO A 69 8.82 7.22 6.98
C PRO A 69 10.21 7.69 7.46
N HIS A 70 11.21 6.81 7.40
CA HIS A 70 12.61 7.21 7.55
C HIS A 70 13.13 7.87 6.29
N ASN A 71 12.84 7.25 5.15
CA ASN A 71 13.20 7.74 3.82
C ASN A 71 11.93 8.00 3.01
N ILE A 72 11.42 9.23 3.08
CA ILE A 72 10.20 9.65 2.38
C ILE A 72 10.33 9.52 0.85
N GLN A 73 11.54 9.64 0.31
CA GLN A 73 11.78 9.57 -1.13
C GLN A 73 11.38 8.21 -1.73
N LEU A 74 11.50 7.12 -0.95
CA LEU A 74 11.04 5.80 -1.37
C LEU A 74 9.52 5.78 -1.62
N TYR A 75 8.77 6.40 -0.72
CA TYR A 75 7.30 6.46 -0.79
C TYR A 75 6.84 7.40 -1.92
N GLU A 76 7.51 8.53 -2.08
CA GLU A 76 7.25 9.43 -3.20
C GLU A 76 7.54 8.77 -4.55
N GLN A 77 8.64 7.99 -4.64
CA GLN A 77 8.98 7.23 -5.84
C GLN A 77 7.96 6.11 -6.11
N ALA A 78 7.45 5.43 -5.08
CA ALA A 78 6.42 4.41 -5.22
C ALA A 78 5.12 4.95 -5.85
N LEU A 79 4.83 6.24 -5.64
CA LEU A 79 3.66 6.92 -6.19
C LEU A 79 3.92 7.62 -7.54
N LEU A 80 5.12 7.50 -8.08
CA LEU A 80 5.50 8.14 -9.34
C LEU A 80 5.34 7.17 -10.50
N HIS A 81 4.22 7.28 -11.22
CA HIS A 81 3.95 6.43 -12.38
C HIS A 81 4.91 6.73 -13.54
N LYS A 82 5.29 5.72 -14.31
CA LYS A 82 6.22 5.83 -15.46
C LYS A 82 5.81 6.88 -16.51
N SER A 83 4.52 7.18 -16.62
CA SER A 83 4.02 8.19 -17.58
C SER A 83 4.49 9.60 -17.29
N THR A 84 4.99 9.89 -16.08
CA THR A 84 5.50 11.23 -15.73
C THR A 84 6.81 11.56 -16.39
N SER A 85 7.54 10.56 -16.91
CA SER A 85 8.85 10.69 -17.59
C SER A 85 9.90 11.45 -16.77
N VAL A 86 9.79 11.44 -15.44
CA VAL A 86 10.76 12.06 -14.53
C VAL A 86 12.08 11.30 -14.60
N ARG A 87 13.20 12.04 -14.52
CA ARG A 87 14.54 11.48 -14.48
C ARG A 87 15.28 11.92 -13.22
N SER A 88 16.14 11.06 -12.72
CA SER A 88 17.07 11.39 -11.64
C SER A 88 18.20 12.31 -12.17
N ASP A 89 18.97 12.90 -11.27
CA ASP A 89 20.15 13.73 -11.59
C ASP A 89 21.18 12.98 -12.47
N LYS A 90 21.19 11.64 -12.39
CA LYS A 90 22.03 10.76 -13.23
C LYS A 90 21.38 10.39 -14.57
N GLY A 91 20.29 11.04 -14.97
CA GLY A 91 19.56 10.80 -16.21
C GLY A 91 18.76 9.48 -16.29
N ARG A 92 18.72 8.68 -15.21
CA ARG A 92 17.96 7.43 -15.18
C ARG A 92 16.47 7.70 -14.96
N PRO A 93 15.58 6.91 -15.57
CA PRO A 93 14.15 7.02 -15.28
C PRO A 93 13.89 6.89 -13.77
N LEU A 94 13.13 7.84 -13.23
CA LEU A 94 12.68 7.81 -11.83
C LEU A 94 11.17 7.53 -11.84
N ASN A 95 10.80 6.31 -11.51
CA ASN A 95 9.42 5.85 -11.46
C ASN A 95 9.27 4.70 -10.45
N ASN A 96 8.08 4.14 -10.36
CA ASN A 96 7.75 3.08 -9.41
C ASN A 96 8.06 1.66 -9.88
N GLU A 97 8.44 1.41 -11.14
CA GLU A 97 8.56 0.05 -11.71
C GLU A 97 9.50 -0.88 -10.92
N ARG A 98 10.63 -0.36 -10.43
CA ARG A 98 11.56 -1.19 -9.65
C ARG A 98 11.04 -1.50 -8.25
N LEU A 99 10.32 -0.58 -7.64
CA LEU A 99 9.66 -0.79 -6.35
C LEU A 99 8.47 -1.73 -6.49
N GLU A 100 7.70 -1.63 -7.58
CA GLU A 100 6.62 -2.54 -7.96
C GLU A 100 7.14 -3.98 -8.05
N PHE A 101 8.22 -4.21 -8.82
CA PHE A 101 8.84 -5.54 -8.93
C PHE A 101 9.23 -6.14 -7.57
N LEU A 102 9.84 -5.33 -6.69
CA LEU A 102 10.22 -5.79 -5.36
C LEU A 102 8.98 -6.02 -4.48
N GLY A 103 8.04 -5.11 -4.53
CA GLY A 103 6.84 -5.14 -3.71
C GLY A 103 5.91 -6.30 -4.04
N ASP A 104 5.77 -6.67 -5.31
CA ASP A 104 5.04 -7.86 -5.74
C ASP A 104 5.58 -9.13 -5.06
N ALA A 105 6.89 -9.35 -5.09
CA ALA A 105 7.52 -10.50 -4.46
C ALA A 105 7.32 -10.50 -2.92
N ILE A 106 7.44 -9.34 -2.28
CA ILE A 106 7.25 -9.20 -0.83
C ILE A 106 5.78 -9.42 -0.46
N LEU A 107 4.85 -8.86 -1.23
CA LEU A 107 3.41 -9.02 -1.02
C LEU A 107 3.00 -10.49 -1.13
N ASP A 108 3.49 -11.20 -2.14
CA ASP A 108 3.25 -12.64 -2.33
C ASP A 108 3.75 -13.46 -1.13
N ALA A 109 4.93 -13.14 -0.60
CA ALA A 109 5.48 -13.80 0.58
C ALA A 109 4.63 -13.53 1.84
N ILE A 110 4.23 -12.26 2.08
CA ILE A 110 3.40 -11.87 3.22
C ILE A 110 2.04 -12.56 3.16
N VAL A 111 1.36 -12.50 2.00
CA VAL A 111 0.05 -13.12 1.83
C VAL A 111 0.16 -14.63 1.94
N GLY A 112 1.24 -15.23 1.44
CA GLY A 112 1.53 -16.65 1.62
C GLY A 112 1.63 -17.06 3.09
N ASP A 113 2.37 -16.29 3.90
CA ASP A 113 2.50 -16.51 5.34
C ASP A 113 1.15 -16.38 6.07
N ILE A 114 0.36 -15.34 5.76
CA ILE A 114 -0.97 -15.12 6.33
C ILE A 114 -1.91 -16.29 6.01
N VAL A 115 -1.96 -16.68 4.73
CA VAL A 115 -2.84 -17.76 4.25
C VAL A 115 -2.43 -19.10 4.89
N TYR A 116 -1.13 -19.37 4.95
CA TYR A 116 -0.61 -20.59 5.58
C TYR A 116 -1.03 -20.70 7.06
N LYS A 117 -0.84 -19.65 7.83
CA LYS A 117 -1.19 -19.59 9.25
C LYS A 117 -2.70 -19.62 9.51
N ARG A 118 -3.48 -18.96 8.64
CA ARG A 118 -4.93 -18.85 8.85
C ARG A 118 -5.70 -20.09 8.47
N PHE A 119 -5.21 -20.86 7.53
CA PHE A 119 -5.90 -22.04 7.00
C PHE A 119 -5.13 -23.33 7.30
N GLU A 120 -4.84 -23.55 8.58
CA GLU A 120 -4.22 -24.80 9.06
C GLU A 120 -5.01 -26.02 8.57
N GLY A 121 -4.32 -27.04 8.13
CA GLY A 121 -4.92 -28.28 7.63
C GLY A 121 -5.53 -28.23 6.22
N LYS A 122 -5.49 -27.08 5.51
CA LYS A 122 -5.87 -27.02 4.10
C LYS A 122 -4.70 -27.46 3.22
N ARG A 123 -5.05 -28.10 2.08
CA ARG A 123 -4.06 -28.58 1.11
C ARG A 123 -3.46 -27.42 0.32
N GLU A 124 -2.26 -27.62 -0.22
CA GLU A 124 -1.48 -26.66 -0.99
C GLU A 124 -2.32 -25.96 -2.08
N GLY A 125 -3.07 -26.69 -2.88
CA GLY A 125 -3.90 -26.11 -3.95
C GLY A 125 -4.96 -25.10 -3.44
N PHE A 126 -5.52 -25.31 -2.23
CA PHE A 126 -6.40 -24.31 -1.61
C PHE A 126 -5.63 -23.06 -1.21
N LEU A 127 -4.44 -23.21 -0.62
CA LEU A 127 -3.61 -22.09 -0.18
C LEU A 127 -3.16 -21.25 -1.37
N THR A 128 -2.68 -21.88 -2.44
CA THR A 128 -2.26 -21.22 -3.68
C THR A 128 -3.41 -20.47 -4.35
N ASN A 129 -4.59 -21.10 -4.46
CA ASN A 129 -5.76 -20.43 -5.05
C ASN A 129 -6.23 -19.25 -4.17
N THR A 130 -6.19 -19.38 -2.85
CA THR A 130 -6.57 -18.30 -1.92
C THR A 130 -5.58 -17.15 -2.02
N ARG A 131 -4.26 -17.40 -2.01
CA ARG A 131 -3.25 -16.37 -2.22
C ARG A 131 -3.49 -15.63 -3.53
N SER A 132 -3.61 -16.33 -4.65
CA SER A 132 -3.82 -15.73 -5.98
C SER A 132 -5.05 -14.83 -6.05
N LYS A 133 -6.13 -15.18 -5.33
CA LYS A 133 -7.33 -14.33 -5.25
C LYS A 133 -7.11 -13.06 -4.44
N ILE A 134 -6.24 -13.10 -3.44
CA ILE A 134 -5.95 -11.93 -2.60
C ILE A 134 -5.05 -10.96 -3.35
N VAL A 135 -4.00 -11.47 -4.02
CA VAL A 135 -3.04 -10.61 -4.75
C VAL A 135 -3.47 -10.30 -6.19
N GLN A 136 -4.66 -10.74 -6.59
CA GLN A 136 -5.15 -10.40 -7.93
C GLN A 136 -5.32 -8.89 -8.07
N ARG A 137 -5.06 -8.40 -9.26
CA ARG A 137 -5.04 -6.97 -9.63
C ARG A 137 -6.25 -6.15 -9.18
N GLU A 138 -7.44 -6.71 -9.34
CA GLU A 138 -8.68 -6.04 -8.94
C GLU A 138 -8.75 -5.80 -7.42
N THR A 139 -8.25 -6.75 -6.64
CA THR A 139 -8.17 -6.65 -5.19
C THR A 139 -7.17 -5.57 -4.79
N LEU A 140 -5.97 -5.56 -5.40
CA LEU A 140 -4.94 -4.57 -5.11
C LEU A 140 -5.36 -3.16 -5.51
N ASN A 141 -6.07 -3.00 -6.65
CA ASN A 141 -6.66 -1.72 -7.02
C ASN A 141 -7.65 -1.20 -5.97
N LYS A 142 -8.53 -2.07 -5.47
CA LYS A 142 -9.50 -1.71 -4.41
C LYS A 142 -8.78 -1.30 -3.12
N LEU A 143 -7.78 -2.08 -2.70
CA LEU A 143 -6.98 -1.77 -1.51
C LEU A 143 -6.28 -0.40 -1.63
N ALA A 144 -5.68 -0.11 -2.79
CA ALA A 144 -5.03 1.18 -3.04
C ALA A 144 -6.01 2.36 -2.86
N VAL A 145 -7.25 2.21 -3.35
CA VAL A 145 -8.31 3.23 -3.19
C VAL A 145 -8.78 3.31 -1.74
N GLU A 146 -9.00 2.17 -1.06
CA GLU A 146 -9.44 2.12 0.34
C GLU A 146 -8.47 2.84 1.29
N ILE A 147 -7.16 2.70 1.06
CA ILE A 147 -6.15 3.38 1.88
C ILE A 147 -5.81 4.79 1.39
N GLY A 148 -6.41 5.23 0.27
CA GLY A 148 -6.28 6.59 -0.26
C GLY A 148 -5.02 6.84 -1.09
N LEU A 149 -4.33 5.79 -1.56
CA LEU A 149 -3.16 5.93 -2.45
C LEU A 149 -3.53 6.53 -3.81
N ASP A 150 -4.73 6.25 -4.32
CA ASP A 150 -5.24 6.76 -5.59
C ASP A 150 -5.12 8.29 -5.72
N LYS A 151 -5.28 9.01 -4.59
CA LYS A 151 -5.19 10.47 -4.51
C LYS A 151 -3.76 11.00 -4.52
N LEU A 152 -2.78 10.15 -4.27
CA LEU A 152 -1.38 10.52 -4.12
C LEU A 152 -0.54 10.16 -5.35
N ILE A 153 -1.05 9.29 -6.23
CA ILE A 153 -0.32 8.85 -7.42
C ILE A 153 -0.13 10.01 -8.38
N LYS A 154 1.13 10.24 -8.76
CA LYS A 154 1.52 11.22 -9.77
C LYS A 154 1.61 10.53 -11.13
N TYR A 155 0.81 10.99 -12.10
CA TYR A 155 0.78 10.45 -13.47
C TYR A 155 0.51 11.55 -14.50
N SER A 156 0.85 11.28 -15.77
CA SER A 156 0.54 12.20 -16.86
C SER A 156 -0.91 11.99 -17.34
N THR A 157 -1.68 13.07 -17.44
CA THR A 157 -3.09 13.06 -17.88
C THR A 157 -3.28 12.50 -19.29
N ARG A 158 -2.25 12.55 -20.16
CA ARG A 158 -2.28 11.93 -21.50
C ARG A 158 -2.37 10.40 -21.46
N SER A 159 -2.06 9.78 -20.33
CA SER A 159 -2.02 8.32 -20.13
C SER A 159 -3.26 7.77 -19.42
N SER A 160 -4.22 8.61 -19.04
CA SER A 160 -5.30 8.23 -18.11
C SER A 160 -6.36 7.27 -18.65
N SER A 161 -6.48 7.08 -19.97
CA SER A 161 -7.56 6.28 -20.57
C SER A 161 -7.36 4.76 -20.50
N HIS A 162 -6.20 4.24 -20.10
CA HIS A 162 -5.90 2.80 -20.08
C HIS A 162 -5.27 2.25 -18.80
N ASN A 163 -5.27 3.00 -17.69
CA ASN A 163 -4.51 2.60 -16.50
C ASN A 163 -5.35 1.89 -15.43
N SER A 164 -6.13 0.85 -15.81
CA SER A 164 -6.77 -0.05 -14.84
C SER A 164 -5.78 -0.76 -13.88
N TYR A 165 -4.49 -0.66 -14.17
CA TYR A 165 -3.40 -1.31 -13.41
C TYR A 165 -2.62 -0.36 -12.49
N MET A 166 -2.79 0.93 -12.67
CA MET A 166 -1.95 1.95 -12.02
C MET A 166 -2.04 1.91 -10.50
N TYR A 167 -3.23 1.66 -9.97
CA TYR A 167 -3.44 1.66 -8.52
C TYR A 167 -2.81 0.43 -7.86
N GLY A 168 -2.98 -0.77 -8.45
CA GLY A 168 -2.36 -1.99 -7.97
C GLY A 168 -0.84 -1.93 -8.04
N ASN A 169 -0.29 -1.45 -9.16
CA ASN A 169 1.15 -1.28 -9.32
C ASN A 169 1.73 -0.29 -8.30
N ALA A 170 1.03 0.82 -8.01
CA ALA A 170 1.43 1.75 -6.97
C ALA A 170 1.34 1.14 -5.57
N PHE A 171 0.33 0.28 -5.33
CA PHE A 171 0.21 -0.45 -4.07
C PHE A 171 1.39 -1.41 -3.87
N GLU A 172 1.73 -2.22 -4.86
CA GLU A 172 2.91 -3.10 -4.83
C GLU A 172 4.18 -2.28 -4.59
N ALA A 173 4.38 -1.20 -5.35
CA ALA A 173 5.53 -0.31 -5.17
C ALA A 173 5.59 0.29 -3.77
N PHE A 174 4.45 0.60 -3.16
CA PHE A 174 4.36 1.11 -1.80
C PHE A 174 4.77 0.05 -0.76
N ILE A 175 4.40 -1.22 -0.96
CA ILE A 175 4.91 -2.36 -0.18
C ILE A 175 6.43 -2.47 -0.29
N GLY A 176 6.97 -2.36 -1.51
CA GLY A 176 8.42 -2.35 -1.75
C GLY A 176 9.13 -1.21 -1.01
N ALA A 177 8.52 -0.01 -0.97
CA ALA A 177 9.03 1.13 -0.23
C ALA A 177 9.04 0.87 1.29
N ILE A 178 7.96 0.31 1.84
CA ILE A 178 7.88 -0.07 3.27
C ILE A 178 8.98 -1.06 3.63
N TYR A 179 9.15 -2.09 2.80
CA TYR A 179 10.18 -3.10 3.02
C TYR A 179 11.59 -2.52 3.05
N LEU A 180 11.93 -1.62 2.13
CA LEU A 180 13.25 -0.98 2.09
C LEU A 180 13.46 0.00 3.25
N ASP A 181 12.40 0.63 3.73
CA ASP A 181 12.46 1.63 4.80
C ASP A 181 12.46 1.02 6.20
N GLN A 182 11.69 -0.05 6.41
CA GLN A 182 11.46 -0.64 7.74
C GLN A 182 12.07 -2.04 7.90
N GLY A 183 12.38 -2.73 6.81
CA GLY A 183 12.79 -4.13 6.79
C GLY A 183 11.61 -5.09 6.67
N TYR A 184 11.91 -6.40 6.81
CA TYR A 184 10.93 -7.48 6.72
C TYR A 184 10.31 -7.79 8.07
#